data_af44434a69214cb7966fc2dc6f061396
#
_entry.id   af44434a69214cb7966fc2dc6f061396
#
_cell.length_a   1.000
_cell.length_b   1.000
_cell.length_c   1.000
_cell.angle_alpha   90.00
_cell.angle_beta   90.00
_cell.angle_gamma   90.00
#
_symmetry.space_group_name_H-M   'P 1'
#
loop_
_entity.id
_entity.type
_entity.pdbx_description
1 polymer ?
#
loop_
_entity_poly.entity_id
_entity_poly.type
_entity_poly.pdbx_seq_one_letter_code
_entity_poly.pdbx_strand_id
1 'polypeptide(L)'
;MPAKQRFVLDTTAFTDNQLKEMLGSGDLHKSVDKFLDLIARSRIKLNISCHMPPVTYKEFTDYMNRYSCPEEILVKAETWIVKKTPNRYDTMIPSQVFFEYVRDIRERMNKGMRISEAAIWEAAVEAMVMASKGVKKSRIEMEVIGGAIKDFRKKYRSALRRGTLDSAPDLDVLLLAKELGAGVVAADEGIKVWAERLGLRFLDAVSFPKMLEEYLKYYE
;
A
#
# COMPACT_ATOMS: atom_id res chain seq x y z
N MET A 1 -19.18 -9.06 -27.40
CA MET A 1 -18.66 -8.17 -26.33
C MET A 1 -17.46 -8.84 -25.70
N PRO A 2 -16.39 -8.11 -25.38
CA PRO A 2 -15.24 -8.70 -24.68
C PRO A 2 -15.68 -9.25 -23.31
N ALA A 3 -14.96 -10.29 -22.86
CA ALA A 3 -15.23 -10.91 -21.54
C ALA A 3 -15.06 -9.85 -20.45
N LYS A 4 -15.96 -9.87 -19.46
CA LYS A 4 -15.91 -8.92 -18.33
C LYS A 4 -14.62 -9.12 -17.53
N GLN A 5 -13.77 -8.10 -17.48
CA GLN A 5 -12.59 -8.09 -16.63
C GLN A 5 -12.81 -7.16 -15.42
N ARG A 6 -12.26 -7.57 -14.29
CA ARG A 6 -12.37 -6.82 -13.03
C ARG A 6 -10.99 -6.58 -12.47
N PHE A 7 -10.79 -5.39 -11.89
CA PHE A 7 -9.58 -5.03 -11.15
C PHE A 7 -9.96 -4.38 -9.83
N VAL A 8 -9.22 -4.71 -8.78
CA VAL A 8 -9.34 -4.05 -7.50
C VAL A 8 -8.14 -3.13 -7.34
N LEU A 9 -8.42 -1.86 -7.09
CA LEU A 9 -7.41 -0.81 -6.98
C LEU A 9 -7.13 -0.53 -5.51
N ASP A 10 -5.86 -0.40 -5.18
CA ASP A 10 -5.41 0.19 -3.93
C ASP A 10 -5.23 1.72 -4.07
N THR A 11 -5.15 2.44 -2.96
CA THR A 11 -4.88 3.89 -2.93
C THR A 11 -3.58 4.24 -3.65
N THR A 12 -2.55 3.39 -3.53
CA THR A 12 -1.25 3.58 -4.19
C THR A 12 -1.32 3.50 -5.71
N ALA A 13 -2.37 2.88 -6.28
CA ALA A 13 -2.62 2.89 -7.72
C ALA A 13 -2.88 4.30 -8.29
N PHE A 14 -3.26 5.27 -7.45
CA PHE A 14 -3.49 6.65 -7.85
C PHE A 14 -2.38 7.61 -7.39
N THR A 15 -1.67 7.26 -6.31
CA THR A 15 -0.76 8.17 -5.62
C THR A 15 0.71 7.90 -5.91
N ASP A 16 1.02 6.90 -6.74
CA ASP A 16 2.37 6.55 -7.13
C ASP A 16 3.08 7.70 -7.88
N ASN A 17 4.34 7.95 -7.55
CA ASN A 17 5.10 9.06 -8.12
C ASN A 17 5.44 8.86 -9.60
N GLN A 18 5.72 7.62 -10.03
CA GLN A 18 6.00 7.34 -11.44
C GLN A 18 4.74 7.50 -12.29
N LEU A 19 3.58 7.13 -11.74
CA LEU A 19 2.29 7.38 -12.38
C LEU A 19 2.01 8.88 -12.53
N LYS A 20 2.29 9.69 -11.51
CA LYS A 20 2.14 11.15 -11.58
C LYS A 20 2.99 11.75 -12.69
N GLU A 21 4.24 11.33 -12.81
CA GLU A 21 5.11 11.78 -13.91
C GLU A 21 4.59 11.33 -15.26
N MET A 22 4.18 10.08 -15.40
CA MET A 22 3.73 9.52 -16.68
C MET A 22 2.45 10.16 -17.19
N LEU A 23 1.44 10.31 -16.35
CA LEU A 23 0.11 10.81 -16.77
C LEU A 23 -0.07 12.30 -16.53
N GLY A 24 0.53 12.84 -15.48
CA GLY A 24 0.27 14.20 -14.99
C GLY A 24 1.43 15.17 -15.15
N SER A 25 2.61 14.74 -15.67
CA SER A 25 3.82 15.56 -15.69
C SER A 25 4.15 16.12 -14.27
N GLY A 26 4.05 15.26 -13.27
CA GLY A 26 4.27 15.58 -11.86
C GLY A 26 3.05 16.14 -11.11
N ASP A 27 1.97 16.51 -11.80
CA ASP A 27 0.75 17.02 -11.20
C ASP A 27 -0.19 15.88 -10.80
N LEU A 28 -0.51 15.81 -9.50
CA LEU A 28 -1.38 14.77 -8.93
C LEU A 28 -2.79 14.80 -9.53
N HIS A 29 -3.40 15.99 -9.61
CA HIS A 29 -4.79 16.11 -10.04
C HIS A 29 -4.94 15.74 -11.52
N LYS A 30 -4.02 16.20 -12.37
CA LYS A 30 -3.99 15.83 -13.78
C LYS A 30 -3.75 14.34 -13.98
N SER A 31 -2.88 13.74 -13.17
CA SER A 31 -2.61 12.31 -13.23
C SER A 31 -3.85 11.49 -12.89
N VAL A 32 -4.50 11.82 -11.78
CA VAL A 32 -5.72 11.13 -11.33
C VAL A 32 -6.87 11.32 -12.33
N ASP A 33 -7.06 12.53 -12.82
CA ASP A 33 -8.10 12.83 -13.80
C ASP A 33 -7.94 12.01 -15.10
N LYS A 34 -6.74 12.00 -15.68
CA LYS A 34 -6.44 11.17 -16.86
C LYS A 34 -6.59 9.68 -16.60
N PHE A 35 -6.19 9.22 -15.43
CA PHE A 35 -6.34 7.81 -15.09
C PHE A 35 -7.81 7.42 -14.96
N LEU A 36 -8.65 8.27 -14.35
CA LEU A 36 -10.09 8.08 -14.30
C LEU A 36 -10.74 8.11 -15.69
N ASP A 37 -10.25 8.93 -16.62
CA ASP A 37 -10.70 8.91 -18.03
C ASP A 37 -10.38 7.58 -18.72
N LEU A 38 -9.20 7.03 -18.48
CA LEU A 38 -8.84 5.70 -18.99
C LEU A 38 -9.74 4.61 -18.41
N ILE A 39 -10.04 4.66 -17.12
CA ILE A 39 -10.98 3.75 -16.46
C ILE A 39 -12.37 3.86 -17.07
N ALA A 40 -12.88 5.09 -17.24
CA ALA A 40 -14.18 5.35 -17.84
C ALA A 40 -14.30 4.79 -19.28
N ARG A 41 -13.33 5.11 -20.13
CA ARG A 41 -13.27 4.61 -21.52
C ARG A 41 -13.19 3.08 -21.56
N SER A 42 -12.35 2.49 -20.70
CA SER A 42 -12.20 1.04 -20.61
C SER A 42 -13.47 0.35 -20.10
N ARG A 43 -14.21 1.00 -19.20
CA ARG A 43 -15.50 0.50 -18.75
C ARG A 43 -16.52 0.44 -19.88
N ILE A 44 -16.59 1.50 -20.67
CA ILE A 44 -17.59 1.64 -21.76
C ILE A 44 -17.22 0.73 -22.94
N LYS A 45 -15.95 0.77 -23.42
CA LYS A 45 -15.53 0.08 -24.63
C LYS A 45 -15.15 -1.38 -24.41
N LEU A 46 -14.50 -1.70 -23.29
CA LEU A 46 -13.84 -2.98 -23.04
C LEU A 46 -14.54 -3.85 -21.96
N ASN A 47 -15.61 -3.34 -21.34
CA ASN A 47 -16.26 -3.99 -20.19
C ASN A 47 -15.30 -4.29 -19.02
N ILE A 48 -14.29 -3.43 -18.81
CA ILE A 48 -13.37 -3.49 -17.69
C ILE A 48 -13.92 -2.68 -16.52
N SER A 49 -14.07 -3.27 -15.35
CA SER A 49 -14.55 -2.57 -14.15
C SER A 49 -13.50 -2.51 -13.06
N CYS A 50 -13.33 -1.31 -12.48
CA CYS A 50 -12.45 -1.05 -11.36
C CYS A 50 -13.25 -1.00 -10.06
N HIS A 51 -12.75 -1.65 -9.04
CA HIS A 51 -13.39 -1.79 -7.73
C HIS A 51 -12.44 -1.30 -6.64
N MET A 52 -12.99 -0.81 -5.54
CA MET A 52 -12.22 -0.52 -4.32
C MET A 52 -13.05 -0.94 -3.08
N PRO A 53 -12.41 -1.47 -2.02
CA PRO A 53 -13.06 -1.57 -0.73
C PRO A 53 -13.44 -0.17 -0.22
N PRO A 54 -14.57 -0.02 0.52
CA PRO A 54 -15.01 1.30 1.01
C PRO A 54 -13.96 2.00 1.89
N VAL A 55 -13.19 1.24 2.68
CA VAL A 55 -12.12 1.81 3.53
C VAL A 55 -11.00 2.37 2.66
N THR A 56 -10.52 1.61 1.68
CA THR A 56 -9.48 2.05 0.73
C THR A 56 -9.96 3.24 -0.11
N TYR A 57 -11.23 3.23 -0.54
CA TYR A 57 -11.81 4.38 -1.26
C TYR A 57 -11.85 5.64 -0.38
N LYS A 58 -12.18 5.49 0.91
CA LYS A 58 -12.14 6.60 1.86
C LYS A 58 -10.71 7.12 2.03
N GLU A 59 -9.71 6.26 2.18
CA GLU A 59 -8.30 6.67 2.25
C GLU A 59 -7.88 7.45 1.01
N PHE A 60 -8.29 6.99 -0.17
CA PHE A 60 -8.07 7.70 -1.43
C PHE A 60 -8.70 9.10 -1.41
N THR A 61 -9.98 9.22 -1.06
CA THR A 61 -10.67 10.52 -1.02
C THR A 61 -10.11 11.44 0.06
N ASP A 62 -9.75 10.92 1.24
CA ASP A 62 -9.11 11.69 2.31
C ASP A 62 -7.71 12.18 1.88
N TYR A 63 -6.98 11.37 1.10
CA TYR A 63 -5.71 11.77 0.52
C TYR A 63 -5.90 12.91 -0.50
N MET A 64 -6.82 12.75 -1.44
CA MET A 64 -7.11 13.75 -2.46
C MET A 64 -7.56 15.09 -1.85
N ASN A 65 -8.41 15.05 -0.81
CA ASN A 65 -8.87 16.24 -0.10
C ASN A 65 -7.73 16.98 0.60
N ARG A 66 -6.73 16.28 1.15
CA ARG A 66 -5.53 16.92 1.74
C ARG A 66 -4.71 17.72 0.72
N TYR A 67 -4.79 17.36 -0.54
CA TYR A 67 -4.14 18.09 -1.64
C TYR A 67 -5.11 19.03 -2.38
N SER A 68 -6.26 19.38 -1.78
CA SER A 68 -7.25 20.31 -2.35
C SER A 68 -7.73 19.88 -3.74
N CYS A 69 -8.07 18.61 -3.90
CA CYS A 69 -8.53 18.05 -5.17
C CYS A 69 -9.84 18.75 -5.62
N PRO A 70 -9.95 19.13 -6.89
CA PRO A 70 -11.21 19.60 -7.47
C PRO A 70 -12.34 18.58 -7.30
N GLU A 71 -13.54 19.06 -6.92
CA GLU A 71 -14.71 18.21 -6.70
C GLU A 71 -15.09 17.39 -7.93
N GLU A 72 -14.90 17.93 -9.12
CA GLU A 72 -15.16 17.24 -10.39
C GLU A 72 -14.40 15.90 -10.53
N ILE A 73 -13.14 15.84 -10.04
CA ILE A 73 -12.34 14.62 -10.06
C ILE A 73 -12.89 13.60 -9.06
N LEU A 74 -13.35 14.04 -7.90
CA LEU A 74 -13.96 13.16 -6.90
C LEU A 74 -15.30 12.60 -7.39
N VAL A 75 -16.12 13.41 -8.04
CA VAL A 75 -17.36 12.97 -8.68
C VAL A 75 -17.09 11.95 -9.80
N LYS A 76 -16.03 12.18 -10.60
CA LYS A 76 -15.60 11.21 -11.61
C LYS A 76 -15.17 9.89 -10.99
N ALA A 77 -14.40 9.93 -9.89
CA ALA A 77 -14.02 8.72 -9.15
C ALA A 77 -15.23 7.98 -8.59
N GLU A 78 -16.18 8.69 -7.99
CA GLU A 78 -17.45 8.13 -7.49
C GLU A 78 -18.26 7.41 -8.57
N THR A 79 -18.24 7.96 -9.78
CA THR A 79 -18.98 7.43 -10.95
C THR A 79 -18.35 6.13 -11.48
N TRP A 80 -17.03 6.07 -11.56
CA TRP A 80 -16.36 4.99 -12.31
C TRP A 80 -15.73 3.91 -11.44
N ILE A 81 -15.55 4.15 -10.13
CA ILE A 81 -15.01 3.18 -9.18
C ILE A 81 -16.17 2.54 -8.41
N VAL A 82 -16.29 1.22 -8.54
CA VAL A 82 -17.32 0.46 -7.84
C VAL A 82 -16.86 0.17 -6.40
N LYS A 83 -17.53 0.74 -5.42
CA LYS A 83 -17.27 0.44 -4.00
C LYS A 83 -17.93 -0.87 -3.62
N LYS A 84 -17.15 -1.81 -3.09
CA LYS A 84 -17.65 -3.09 -2.62
C LYS A 84 -16.87 -3.59 -1.41
N THR A 85 -17.58 -3.92 -0.34
CA THR A 85 -16.99 -4.58 0.83
C THR A 85 -16.75 -6.06 0.49
N PRO A 86 -15.54 -6.60 0.76
CA PRO A 86 -15.27 -8.02 0.57
C PRO A 86 -16.07 -8.87 1.55
N ASN A 87 -16.51 -10.04 1.12
CA ASN A 87 -17.11 -11.02 1.99
C ASN A 87 -16.02 -11.79 2.75
N ARG A 88 -15.66 -11.30 3.94
CA ARG A 88 -14.60 -11.87 4.77
C ARG A 88 -14.96 -13.24 5.36
N TYR A 89 -16.24 -13.63 5.39
CA TYR A 89 -16.69 -14.88 5.99
C TYR A 89 -16.63 -16.04 5.00
N ASP A 90 -16.91 -15.80 3.73
CA ASP A 90 -17.01 -16.86 2.71
C ASP A 90 -15.79 -16.92 1.78
N THR A 91 -14.87 -15.94 1.88
CA THR A 91 -13.67 -15.95 1.06
C THR A 91 -12.68 -16.99 1.58
N MET A 92 -12.51 -18.07 0.83
CA MET A 92 -11.59 -19.15 1.20
C MET A 92 -10.14 -18.79 0.82
N ILE A 93 -9.25 -18.91 1.82
CA ILE A 93 -7.80 -18.73 1.66
C ILE A 93 -7.12 -20.08 1.86
N PRO A 94 -6.18 -20.49 1.00
CA PRO A 94 -5.40 -21.70 1.22
C PRO A 94 -4.69 -21.68 2.58
N SER A 95 -4.71 -22.79 3.31
CA SER A 95 -4.05 -22.91 4.63
C SER A 95 -2.54 -22.62 4.56
N GLN A 96 -1.90 -22.89 3.41
CA GLN A 96 -0.51 -22.53 3.16
C GLN A 96 -0.25 -21.03 3.30
N VAL A 97 -1.16 -20.19 2.85
CA VAL A 97 -1.05 -18.72 2.96
C VAL A 97 -1.08 -18.30 4.42
N PHE A 98 -1.95 -18.92 5.23
CA PHE A 98 -2.01 -18.68 6.67
C PHE A 98 -0.73 -19.16 7.39
N PHE A 99 -0.20 -20.32 6.99
CA PHE A 99 1.07 -20.83 7.52
C PHE A 99 2.22 -19.84 7.25
N GLU A 100 2.31 -19.31 6.03
CA GLU A 100 3.31 -18.30 5.68
C GLU A 100 3.14 -17.01 6.46
N TYR A 101 1.90 -16.56 6.67
CA TYR A 101 1.59 -15.40 7.51
C TYR A 101 2.10 -15.57 8.94
N VAL A 102 1.83 -16.71 9.56
CA VAL A 102 2.31 -17.02 10.94
C VAL A 102 3.83 -17.03 10.99
N ARG A 103 4.49 -17.61 9.96
CA ARG A 103 5.94 -17.60 9.85
C ARG A 103 6.50 -16.19 9.74
N ASP A 104 5.93 -15.37 8.86
CA ASP A 104 6.36 -13.98 8.65
C ASP A 104 6.19 -13.13 9.92
N ILE A 105 5.09 -13.30 10.66
CA ILE A 105 4.87 -12.64 11.96
C ILE A 105 5.96 -13.05 12.97
N ARG A 106 6.27 -14.35 13.06
CA ARG A 106 7.30 -14.85 13.98
C ARG A 106 8.70 -14.31 13.64
N GLU A 107 9.05 -14.29 12.36
CA GLU A 107 10.33 -13.74 11.91
C GLU A 107 10.45 -12.24 12.26
N ARG A 108 9.38 -11.48 12.13
CA ARG A 108 9.33 -10.05 12.49
C ARG A 108 9.45 -9.83 13.97
N MET A 109 8.74 -10.60 14.78
CA MET A 109 8.88 -10.53 16.24
C MET A 109 10.34 -10.76 16.64
N ASN A 110 10.97 -11.78 16.08
CA ASN A 110 12.39 -12.08 16.33
C ASN A 110 13.32 -10.95 15.87
N LYS A 111 13.05 -10.37 14.70
CA LYS A 111 13.82 -9.23 14.19
C LYS A 111 13.63 -7.98 15.06
N GLY A 112 12.39 -7.71 15.47
CA GLY A 112 12.07 -6.62 16.39
C GLY A 112 12.81 -6.77 17.72
N MET A 113 12.83 -7.99 18.29
CA MET A 113 13.53 -8.30 19.53
C MET A 113 15.03 -8.03 19.41
N ARG A 114 15.69 -8.51 18.33
CA ARG A 114 17.12 -8.24 18.11
C ARG A 114 17.45 -6.75 17.99
N ILE A 115 16.59 -5.98 17.31
CA ILE A 115 16.76 -4.52 17.18
C ILE A 115 16.61 -3.85 18.55
N SER A 116 15.68 -4.32 19.39
CA SER A 116 15.48 -3.80 20.75
C SER A 116 16.68 -4.10 21.66
N GLU A 117 17.17 -5.34 21.64
CA GLU A 117 18.34 -5.76 22.41
C GLU A 117 19.59 -4.96 22.02
N ALA A 118 19.84 -4.78 20.72
CA ALA A 118 20.96 -3.97 20.22
C ALA A 118 20.85 -2.51 20.69
N ALA A 119 19.67 -1.91 20.59
CA ALA A 119 19.46 -0.52 21.01
C ALA A 119 19.65 -0.33 22.53
N ILE A 120 19.20 -1.29 23.34
CA ILE A 120 19.40 -1.26 24.80
C ILE A 120 20.91 -1.35 25.11
N TRP A 121 21.61 -2.29 24.45
CA TRP A 121 23.04 -2.49 24.64
C TRP A 121 23.85 -1.25 24.26
N GLU A 122 23.63 -0.72 23.05
CA GLU A 122 24.30 0.50 22.55
C GLU A 122 24.08 1.67 23.52
N ALA A 123 22.84 1.92 23.93
CA ALA A 123 22.50 3.02 24.83
C ALA A 123 23.15 2.86 26.22
N ALA A 124 23.17 1.64 26.77
CA ALA A 124 23.76 1.36 28.07
C ALA A 124 25.29 1.60 28.05
N VAL A 125 25.99 1.08 27.05
CA VAL A 125 27.44 1.27 26.89
C VAL A 125 27.79 2.75 26.72
N GLU A 126 27.09 3.47 25.88
CA GLU A 126 27.32 4.90 25.65
C GLU A 126 27.05 5.72 26.92
N ALA A 127 25.96 5.43 27.65
CA ALA A 127 25.64 6.09 28.91
C ALA A 127 26.74 5.85 29.97
N MET A 128 27.26 4.63 30.07
CA MET A 128 28.37 4.32 30.98
C MET A 128 29.65 5.07 30.65
N VAL A 129 29.98 5.16 29.35
CA VAL A 129 31.15 5.93 28.88
C VAL A 129 31.00 7.41 29.20
N MET A 130 29.82 7.99 28.99
CA MET A 130 29.59 9.41 29.31
C MET A 130 29.60 9.66 30.84
N ALA A 131 29.04 8.75 31.63
CA ALA A 131 29.06 8.83 33.08
C ALA A 131 30.49 8.79 33.61
N SER A 132 31.34 7.92 33.07
CA SER A 132 32.77 7.84 33.48
C SER A 132 33.58 9.10 33.18
N LYS A 133 33.13 9.88 32.18
CA LYS A 133 33.70 11.19 31.83
C LYS A 133 33.11 12.36 32.64
N GLY A 134 32.28 12.09 33.66
CA GLY A 134 31.67 13.10 34.52
C GLY A 134 30.57 13.94 33.87
N VAL A 135 29.97 13.45 32.81
CA VAL A 135 28.85 14.14 32.14
C VAL A 135 27.61 14.11 33.05
N LYS A 136 26.91 15.25 33.15
CA LYS A 136 25.70 15.35 33.97
C LYS A 136 24.61 14.38 33.52
N LYS A 137 23.92 13.74 34.50
CA LYS A 137 22.83 12.77 34.25
C LYS A 137 21.76 13.27 33.27
N SER A 138 21.30 14.50 33.43
CA SER A 138 20.30 15.11 32.54
C SER A 138 20.73 15.21 31.07
N ARG A 139 22.02 15.38 30.83
CA ARG A 139 22.59 15.42 29.50
C ARG A 139 22.67 14.00 28.90
N ILE A 140 23.05 13.01 29.70
CA ILE A 140 23.04 11.60 29.28
C ILE A 140 21.63 11.15 28.91
N GLU A 141 20.63 11.50 29.72
CA GLU A 141 19.22 11.17 29.46
C GLU A 141 18.74 11.77 28.14
N MET A 142 19.09 13.02 27.85
CA MET A 142 18.63 13.72 26.65
C MET A 142 19.38 13.29 25.39
N GLU A 143 20.71 13.27 25.41
CA GLU A 143 21.54 13.02 24.23
C GLU A 143 21.66 11.53 23.91
N VAL A 144 21.92 10.68 24.91
CA VAL A 144 22.13 9.24 24.68
C VAL A 144 20.81 8.49 24.62
N ILE A 145 20.00 8.55 25.68
CA ILE A 145 18.79 7.77 25.75
C ILE A 145 17.74 8.30 24.75
N GLY A 146 17.58 9.63 24.66
CA GLY A 146 16.67 10.25 23.69
C GLY A 146 17.08 9.95 22.25
N GLY A 147 18.39 10.00 21.95
CA GLY A 147 18.94 9.63 20.64
C GLY A 147 18.70 8.16 20.32
N ALA A 148 19.04 7.26 21.24
CA ALA A 148 18.84 5.82 21.09
C ALA A 148 17.36 5.44 20.85
N ILE A 149 16.43 6.06 21.55
CA ILE A 149 14.97 5.86 21.33
C ILE A 149 14.57 6.29 19.92
N LYS A 150 15.06 7.44 19.44
CA LYS A 150 14.75 7.94 18.10
C LYS A 150 15.27 7.01 17.02
N ASP A 151 16.52 6.56 17.15
CA ASP A 151 17.16 5.66 16.19
C ASP A 151 16.54 4.25 16.23
N PHE A 152 16.23 3.74 17.43
CA PHE A 152 15.48 2.50 17.60
C PHE A 152 14.15 2.55 16.86
N ARG A 153 13.34 3.60 17.08
CA ARG A 153 12.04 3.75 16.40
C ARG A 153 12.18 3.75 14.87
N LYS A 154 13.22 4.40 14.35
CA LYS A 154 13.51 4.44 12.92
C LYS A 154 13.89 3.06 12.38
N LYS A 155 14.88 2.40 13.02
CA LYS A 155 15.34 1.04 12.67
C LYS A 155 14.18 0.03 12.75
N TYR A 156 13.40 0.08 13.83
CA TYR A 156 12.26 -0.82 14.08
C TYR A 156 11.18 -0.68 12.98
N ARG A 157 10.73 0.55 12.71
CA ARG A 157 9.73 0.80 11.67
C ARG A 157 10.22 0.35 10.29
N SER A 158 11.46 0.69 9.92
CA SER A 158 12.04 0.30 8.64
C SER A 158 12.15 -1.22 8.49
N ALA A 159 12.51 -1.93 9.57
CA ALA A 159 12.72 -3.37 9.55
C ALA A 159 11.42 -4.19 9.51
N LEU A 160 10.34 -3.66 10.07
CA LEU A 160 9.07 -4.39 10.20
C LEU A 160 8.06 -4.09 9.10
N ARG A 161 8.20 -2.97 8.36
CA ARG A 161 7.23 -2.58 7.33
C ARG A 161 7.42 -3.23 5.96
N ARG A 162 8.62 -3.72 5.62
CA ARG A 162 8.88 -4.23 4.27
C ARG A 162 8.18 -5.57 3.98
N GLY A 163 7.40 -5.59 2.89
CA GLY A 163 6.83 -6.82 2.33
C GLY A 163 5.78 -7.50 3.19
N THR A 164 5.07 -6.74 4.03
CA THR A 164 3.98 -7.26 4.87
C THR A 164 2.67 -6.66 4.46
N LEU A 165 1.67 -7.49 4.61
CA LEU A 165 0.31 -7.04 4.79
C LEU A 165 0.20 -6.50 6.22
N ASP A 166 0.40 -5.20 6.41
CA ASP A 166 0.45 -4.58 7.74
C ASP A 166 -0.82 -3.80 8.08
N SER A 167 -1.79 -3.78 7.15
CA SER A 167 -3.07 -3.10 7.35
C SER A 167 -4.27 -3.95 6.98
N ALA A 168 -5.38 -3.72 7.66
CA ALA A 168 -6.67 -4.35 7.32
C ALA A 168 -7.23 -3.88 5.96
N PRO A 169 -7.08 -2.62 5.54
CA PRO A 169 -7.42 -2.18 4.20
C PRO A 169 -6.71 -2.95 3.08
N ASP A 170 -5.41 -3.22 3.21
CA ASP A 170 -4.66 -3.99 2.21
C ASP A 170 -5.19 -5.43 2.09
N LEU A 171 -5.54 -6.03 3.23
CA LEU A 171 -6.19 -7.33 3.22
C LEU A 171 -7.54 -7.28 2.50
N ASP A 172 -8.34 -6.25 2.70
CA ASP A 172 -9.62 -6.07 2.03
C ASP A 172 -9.47 -5.96 0.50
N VAL A 173 -8.42 -5.31 0.01
CA VAL A 173 -8.08 -5.25 -1.43
C VAL A 173 -7.86 -6.67 -1.97
N LEU A 174 -7.06 -7.48 -1.28
CA LEU A 174 -6.76 -8.86 -1.69
C LEU A 174 -7.99 -9.78 -1.61
N LEU A 175 -8.77 -9.68 -0.53
CA LEU A 175 -9.99 -10.47 -0.35
C LEU A 175 -11.04 -10.13 -1.42
N LEU A 176 -11.23 -8.84 -1.70
CA LEU A 176 -12.15 -8.41 -2.75
C LEU A 176 -11.70 -8.90 -4.13
N ALA A 177 -10.40 -8.86 -4.41
CA ALA A 177 -9.87 -9.39 -5.66
C ALA A 177 -10.09 -10.91 -5.78
N LYS A 178 -9.88 -11.65 -4.69
CA LYS A 178 -10.14 -13.08 -4.62
C LYS A 178 -11.61 -13.42 -4.87
N GLU A 179 -12.52 -12.73 -4.16
CA GLU A 179 -13.97 -12.89 -4.30
C GLU A 179 -14.46 -12.62 -5.73
N LEU A 180 -13.93 -11.57 -6.36
CA LEU A 180 -14.35 -11.14 -7.70
C LEU A 180 -13.65 -11.88 -8.85
N GLY A 181 -12.62 -12.72 -8.55
CA GLY A 181 -11.74 -13.26 -9.58
C GLY A 181 -11.04 -12.13 -10.35
N ALA A 182 -10.64 -11.07 -9.65
CA ALA A 182 -10.12 -9.83 -10.22
C ALA A 182 -8.58 -9.77 -10.15
N GLY A 183 -7.99 -8.94 -11.00
CA GLY A 183 -6.60 -8.52 -10.83
C GLY A 183 -6.47 -7.44 -9.74
N VAL A 184 -5.33 -7.37 -9.09
CA VAL A 184 -4.98 -6.34 -8.10
C VAL A 184 -4.09 -5.29 -8.75
N VAL A 185 -4.35 -4.01 -8.47
CA VAL A 185 -3.52 -2.89 -8.94
C VAL A 185 -3.03 -2.08 -7.73
N ALA A 186 -1.73 -2.04 -7.52
CA ALA A 186 -1.11 -1.30 -6.43
C ALA A 186 0.36 -0.96 -6.76
N ALA A 187 0.95 -0.02 -6.01
CA ALA A 187 2.39 0.22 -5.98
C ALA A 187 3.07 -0.35 -4.71
N ASP A 188 2.29 -0.96 -3.83
CA ASP A 188 2.79 -1.51 -2.56
C ASP A 188 3.36 -2.91 -2.74
N GLU A 189 4.61 -3.11 -2.27
CA GLU A 189 5.30 -4.41 -2.37
C GLU A 189 4.68 -5.49 -1.47
N GLY A 190 4.06 -5.09 -0.34
CA GLY A 190 3.34 -6.01 0.54
C GLY A 190 2.13 -6.59 -0.16
N ILE A 191 1.30 -5.74 -0.77
CA ILE A 191 0.13 -6.17 -1.55
C ILE A 191 0.57 -7.09 -2.70
N LYS A 192 1.67 -6.76 -3.41
CA LYS A 192 2.20 -7.58 -4.50
C LYS A 192 2.56 -8.99 -4.03
N VAL A 193 3.40 -9.10 -2.99
CA VAL A 193 3.83 -10.40 -2.44
C VAL A 193 2.63 -11.25 -2.03
N TRP A 194 1.64 -10.64 -1.37
CA TRP A 194 0.46 -11.37 -0.92
C TRP A 194 -0.52 -11.69 -2.04
N ALA A 195 -0.63 -10.85 -3.08
CA ALA A 195 -1.38 -11.17 -4.28
C ALA A 195 -0.81 -12.42 -4.98
N GLU A 196 0.52 -12.50 -5.11
CA GLU A 196 1.22 -13.65 -5.68
C GLU A 196 0.97 -14.93 -4.85
N ARG A 197 1.08 -14.86 -3.52
CA ARG A 197 0.78 -15.98 -2.60
C ARG A 197 -0.66 -16.48 -2.70
N LEU A 198 -1.59 -15.57 -2.94
CA LEU A 198 -3.02 -15.90 -3.13
C LEU A 198 -3.34 -16.37 -4.55
N GLY A 199 -2.36 -16.39 -5.46
CA GLY A 199 -2.53 -16.73 -6.88
C GLY A 199 -3.37 -15.70 -7.63
N LEU A 200 -3.32 -14.42 -7.23
CA LEU A 200 -4.01 -13.31 -7.89
C LEU A 200 -3.12 -12.69 -8.95
N ARG A 201 -3.72 -12.24 -10.04
CA ARG A 201 -3.03 -11.41 -11.02
C ARG A 201 -2.71 -10.06 -10.38
N PHE A 202 -1.43 -9.68 -10.39
CA PHE A 202 -0.98 -8.38 -9.93
C PHE A 202 -0.52 -7.51 -11.10
N LEU A 203 -0.83 -6.23 -11.05
CA LEU A 203 -0.35 -5.19 -11.96
C LEU A 203 0.13 -4.00 -11.13
N ASP A 204 1.31 -3.50 -11.42
CA ASP A 204 1.79 -2.28 -10.78
C ASP A 204 1.02 -1.04 -11.28
N ALA A 205 1.05 0.02 -10.48
CA ALA A 205 0.33 1.27 -10.73
C ALA A 205 0.65 1.92 -12.08
N VAL A 206 1.85 1.69 -12.64
CA VAL A 206 2.29 2.26 -13.93
C VAL A 206 1.89 1.36 -15.09
N SER A 207 1.98 0.06 -14.92
CA SER A 207 1.66 -0.92 -15.97
C SER A 207 0.18 -0.99 -16.27
N PHE A 208 -0.69 -0.76 -15.28
CA PHE A 208 -2.12 -0.87 -15.49
C PHE A 208 -2.69 0.17 -16.45
N PRO A 209 -2.43 1.49 -16.32
CA PRO A 209 -2.87 2.47 -17.30
C PRO A 209 -2.33 2.21 -18.71
N LYS A 210 -1.05 1.82 -18.84
CA LYS A 210 -0.45 1.44 -20.12
C LYS A 210 -1.20 0.29 -20.78
N MET A 211 -1.54 -0.72 -20.00
CA MET A 211 -2.35 -1.85 -20.49
C MET A 211 -3.73 -1.38 -20.98
N LEU A 212 -4.39 -0.48 -20.25
CA LEU A 212 -5.68 0.07 -20.66
C LEU A 212 -5.56 0.85 -21.96
N GLU A 213 -4.52 1.70 -22.10
CA GLU A 213 -4.25 2.45 -23.33
C GLU A 213 -4.02 1.53 -24.53
N GLU A 214 -3.19 0.51 -24.37
CA GLU A 214 -2.95 -0.48 -25.43
C GLU A 214 -4.23 -1.21 -25.83
N TYR A 215 -5.03 -1.66 -24.88
CA TYR A 215 -6.31 -2.31 -25.18
C TYR A 215 -7.28 -1.38 -25.92
N LEU A 216 -7.36 -0.12 -25.52
CA LEU A 216 -8.23 0.87 -26.18
C LEU A 216 -7.83 1.11 -27.64
N LYS A 217 -6.52 1.13 -27.95
CA LYS A 217 -6.04 1.28 -29.35
C LYS A 217 -6.50 0.15 -30.28
N TYR A 218 -6.68 -1.07 -29.77
CA TYR A 218 -7.18 -2.20 -30.57
C TYR A 218 -8.69 -2.15 -30.82
N TYR A 219 -9.41 -1.27 -30.14
CA TYR A 219 -10.87 -1.12 -30.25
C TYR A 219 -11.29 0.24 -30.82
N GLU A 220 -10.36 1.11 -31.14
CA GLU A 220 -10.54 2.33 -31.92
C GLU A 220 -10.33 2.05 -33.41
#